data_3ceb3a135ec6e8d85114d9b7cac508f9
#
_entry.id   3ceb3a135ec6e8d85114d9b7cac508f9
#
_cell.length_a   1.000
_cell.length_b   1.000
_cell.length_c   1.000
_cell.angle_alpha   90.00
_cell.angle_beta   90.00
_cell.angle_gamma   90.00
#
_symmetry.space_group_name_H-M   'P 1'
#
loop_
_entity.id
_entity.type
_entity.pdbx_description
1 polymer ?
#
loop_
_entity_poly.entity_id
_entity_poly.type
_entity_poly.pdbx_seq_one_letter_code
_entity_poly.pdbx_strand_id
1 'polypeptide(L)'
;MRDLVQESWLRGVYVSMQTMTDTRDRICEILRATGRPGMEAVINYLLTSSYFKRGCYGHHKEYGGLAQHSLEVYEHMLTHAEGYPADSIAVVGLFHDLGKTAKRDGRGHGRRSVVILDRLGFALTDEERTAIGRHHDRSLDLLTCPLRRHLTAADCTSTARWKHAHPELCHHHHRKVSQ
;
A
#
# COMPACT_ATOMS: atom_id res chain seq x y z
N MET A 1 22.49 20.49 -27.82
CA MET A 1 21.85 20.75 -26.50
C MET A 1 20.46 20.18 -26.36
N ARG A 2 19.66 19.99 -27.42
CA ARG A 2 18.33 19.34 -27.36
C ARG A 2 18.40 17.84 -27.09
N ASP A 3 19.40 17.14 -27.62
CA ASP A 3 19.51 15.68 -27.55
C ASP A 3 19.83 15.16 -26.13
N LEU A 4 20.64 15.87 -25.34
CA LEU A 4 21.02 15.48 -23.98
C LEU A 4 19.84 15.57 -22.98
N VAL A 5 18.93 16.53 -23.17
CA VAL A 5 17.73 16.67 -22.31
C VAL A 5 16.73 15.56 -22.62
N GLN A 6 16.59 15.20 -23.89
CA GLN A 6 15.69 14.15 -24.33
C GLN A 6 16.17 12.76 -23.88
N GLU A 7 17.48 12.49 -23.93
CA GLU A 7 18.06 11.24 -23.42
C GLU A 7 17.93 11.12 -21.88
N SER A 8 18.12 12.21 -21.15
CA SER A 8 17.98 12.18 -19.68
C SER A 8 16.52 11.92 -19.25
N TRP A 9 15.55 12.50 -19.99
CA TRP A 9 14.13 12.26 -19.75
C TRP A 9 13.74 10.81 -20.07
N LEU A 10 14.19 10.27 -21.20
CA LEU A 10 13.97 8.86 -21.58
C LEU A 10 14.57 7.88 -20.57
N ARG A 11 15.78 8.15 -20.06
CA ARG A 11 16.40 7.34 -18.98
C ARG A 11 15.59 7.40 -17.71
N GLY A 12 15.11 8.57 -17.30
CA GLY A 12 14.26 8.73 -16.12
C GLY A 12 12.93 7.97 -16.24
N VAL A 13 12.28 8.02 -17.39
CA VAL A 13 11.05 7.27 -17.68
C VAL A 13 11.31 5.76 -17.71
N TYR A 14 12.42 5.33 -18.33
CA TYR A 14 12.78 3.92 -18.39
C TYR A 14 13.08 3.33 -17.01
N VAL A 15 13.86 4.03 -16.17
CA VAL A 15 14.15 3.62 -14.79
C VAL A 15 12.85 3.54 -13.96
N SER A 16 11.94 4.51 -14.12
CA SER A 16 10.63 4.49 -13.45
C SER A 16 9.77 3.28 -13.87
N MET A 17 9.74 2.95 -15.15
CA MET A 17 9.01 1.77 -15.66
C MET A 17 9.62 0.46 -15.16
N GLN A 18 10.94 0.34 -15.11
CA GLN A 18 11.64 -0.83 -14.58
C GLN A 18 11.30 -1.03 -13.10
N THR A 19 11.43 0.01 -12.28
CA THR A 19 11.10 -0.04 -10.85
C THR A 19 9.66 -0.48 -10.60
N MET A 20 8.71 -0.03 -11.42
CA MET A 20 7.31 -0.44 -11.31
C MET A 20 7.09 -1.90 -11.67
N THR A 21 7.79 -2.39 -12.70
CA THR A 21 7.74 -3.81 -13.09
C THR A 21 8.31 -4.66 -11.97
N ASP A 22 9.45 -4.27 -11.41
CA ASP A 22 10.09 -4.95 -10.28
C ASP A 22 9.18 -4.97 -9.04
N THR A 23 8.53 -3.85 -8.69
CA THR A 23 7.57 -3.78 -7.58
C THR A 23 6.38 -4.70 -7.80
N ARG A 24 5.80 -4.72 -9.00
CA ARG A 24 4.68 -5.60 -9.35
C ARG A 24 5.06 -7.07 -9.23
N ASP A 25 6.18 -7.45 -9.85
CA ASP A 25 6.63 -8.83 -9.90
C ASP A 25 7.01 -9.32 -8.49
N ARG A 26 7.65 -8.47 -7.69
CA ARG A 26 7.97 -8.74 -6.30
C ARG A 26 6.72 -8.95 -5.43
N ILE A 27 5.70 -8.10 -5.55
CA ILE A 27 4.43 -8.28 -4.82
C ILE A 27 3.76 -9.59 -5.22
N CYS A 28 3.67 -9.89 -6.52
CA CYS A 28 3.07 -11.14 -6.98
C CYS A 28 3.82 -12.38 -6.48
N GLU A 29 5.15 -12.33 -6.44
CA GLU A 29 5.99 -13.39 -5.90
C GLU A 29 5.73 -13.61 -4.40
N ILE A 30 5.75 -12.55 -3.60
CA ILE A 30 5.46 -12.59 -2.16
C ILE A 30 4.08 -13.23 -1.92
N LEU A 31 3.06 -12.77 -2.66
CA LEU A 31 1.69 -13.26 -2.48
C LEU A 31 1.55 -14.73 -2.85
N ARG A 32 2.17 -15.20 -3.95
CA ARG A 32 2.18 -16.62 -4.31
C ARG A 32 2.89 -17.49 -3.27
N ALA A 33 3.99 -16.98 -2.71
CA ALA A 33 4.75 -17.68 -1.68
C ALA A 33 3.96 -17.91 -0.38
N THR A 34 2.86 -17.16 -0.14
CA THR A 34 1.97 -17.39 1.02
C THR A 34 1.26 -18.74 0.96
N GLY A 35 1.04 -19.30 -0.23
CA GLY A 35 0.29 -20.54 -0.43
C GLY A 35 -1.19 -20.48 -0.01
N ARG A 36 -1.73 -19.28 0.29
CA ARG A 36 -3.10 -19.10 0.81
C ARG A 36 -4.13 -19.42 -0.30
N PRO A 37 -5.18 -20.20 0.01
CA PRO A 37 -6.27 -20.46 -0.93
C PRO A 37 -6.93 -19.14 -1.40
N GLY A 38 -7.25 -19.05 -2.69
CA GLY A 38 -7.87 -17.88 -3.30
C GLY A 38 -6.89 -16.76 -3.69
N MET A 39 -5.60 -16.89 -3.41
CA MET A 39 -4.60 -15.84 -3.67
C MET A 39 -4.51 -15.47 -5.17
N GLU A 40 -4.63 -16.42 -6.10
CA GLU A 40 -4.58 -16.10 -7.53
C GLU A 40 -5.74 -15.19 -7.99
N ALA A 41 -6.93 -15.32 -7.39
CA ALA A 41 -8.03 -14.40 -7.66
C ALA A 41 -7.70 -12.97 -7.19
N VAL A 42 -7.04 -12.85 -6.03
CA VAL A 42 -6.58 -11.55 -5.53
C VAL A 42 -5.49 -10.97 -6.43
N ILE A 43 -4.47 -11.76 -6.80
CA ILE A 43 -3.40 -11.33 -7.71
C ILE A 43 -4.00 -10.84 -9.05
N ASN A 44 -4.94 -11.59 -9.62
CA ASN A 44 -5.62 -11.16 -10.85
C ASN A 44 -6.37 -9.83 -10.67
N TYR A 45 -7.02 -9.64 -9.53
CA TYR A 45 -7.63 -8.33 -9.19
C TYR A 45 -6.59 -7.22 -9.11
N LEU A 46 -5.43 -7.43 -8.46
CA LEU A 46 -4.36 -6.44 -8.40
C LEU A 46 -3.88 -6.04 -9.81
N LEU A 47 -3.65 -7.03 -10.68
CA LEU A 47 -3.16 -6.83 -12.05
C LEU A 47 -4.15 -6.08 -12.95
N THR A 48 -5.45 -6.31 -12.77
CA THR A 48 -6.50 -5.71 -13.60
C THR A 48 -7.06 -4.40 -13.06
N SER A 49 -6.90 -4.14 -11.76
CA SER A 49 -7.33 -2.91 -11.10
C SER A 49 -6.35 -1.75 -11.29
N SER A 50 -6.59 -0.65 -10.57
CA SER A 50 -5.65 0.48 -10.51
C SER A 50 -4.54 0.34 -9.46
N TYR A 51 -4.38 -0.81 -8.81
CA TYR A 51 -3.44 -1.01 -7.71
C TYR A 51 -1.99 -0.65 -8.08
N PHE A 52 -1.51 -1.16 -9.20
CA PHE A 52 -0.15 -0.90 -9.71
C PHE A 52 -0.01 0.41 -10.50
N LYS A 53 -1.08 1.17 -10.65
CA LYS A 53 -1.09 2.39 -11.45
C LYS A 53 -1.36 3.65 -10.63
N ARG A 54 -1.98 3.49 -9.47
CA ARG A 54 -2.45 4.60 -8.64
C ARG A 54 -1.40 5.02 -7.62
N GLY A 55 -1.35 6.33 -7.34
CA GLY A 55 -0.70 6.88 -6.14
C GLY A 55 -1.63 6.90 -4.93
N CYS A 56 -1.06 7.05 -3.74
CA CYS A 56 -1.77 7.29 -2.50
C CYS A 56 -2.23 8.75 -2.38
N TYR A 57 -3.23 9.00 -1.53
CA TYR A 57 -3.64 10.35 -1.18
C TYR A 57 -2.78 10.89 -0.03
N GLY A 58 -2.07 11.99 -0.26
CA GLY A 58 -1.25 12.66 0.76
C GLY A 58 0.22 12.23 0.84
N HIS A 59 0.58 11.06 0.32
CA HIS A 59 1.94 10.53 0.21
C HIS A 59 2.00 9.59 -0.99
N HIS A 60 3.20 9.16 -1.46
CA HIS A 60 3.35 8.24 -2.61
C HIS A 60 2.37 8.60 -3.75
N LYS A 61 2.40 9.88 -4.16
CA LYS A 61 1.42 10.45 -5.10
C LYS A 61 1.67 10.07 -6.55
N GLU A 62 2.87 9.59 -6.82
CA GLU A 62 3.36 9.15 -8.13
C GLU A 62 2.59 7.96 -8.67
N TYR A 63 2.71 7.74 -9.96
CA TYR A 63 2.17 6.55 -10.61
C TYR A 63 2.80 5.29 -10.03
N GLY A 64 1.98 4.31 -9.60
CA GLY A 64 2.43 3.10 -8.91
C GLY A 64 2.68 3.26 -7.41
N GLY A 65 2.55 4.47 -6.86
CA GLY A 65 2.85 4.77 -5.46
C GLY A 65 2.03 3.98 -4.45
N LEU A 66 0.81 3.55 -4.79
CA LEU A 66 0.02 2.67 -3.92
C LEU A 66 0.69 1.31 -3.70
N ALA A 67 1.19 0.69 -4.77
CA ALA A 67 1.89 -0.59 -4.71
C ALA A 67 3.23 -0.44 -3.98
N GLN A 68 3.98 0.62 -4.28
CA GLN A 68 5.25 0.93 -3.62
C GLN A 68 5.05 1.10 -2.11
N HIS A 69 4.08 1.91 -1.70
CA HIS A 69 3.74 2.10 -0.29
C HIS A 69 3.38 0.78 0.40
N SER A 70 2.54 -0.04 -0.23
CA SER A 70 2.13 -1.33 0.34
C SER A 70 3.32 -2.28 0.51
N LEU A 71 4.26 -2.28 -0.44
CA LEU A 71 5.49 -3.08 -0.34
C LEU A 71 6.38 -2.60 0.82
N GLU A 72 6.59 -1.29 0.97
CA GLU A 72 7.34 -0.71 2.08
C GLU A 72 6.71 -1.03 3.45
N VAL A 73 5.38 -1.00 3.55
CA VAL A 73 4.65 -1.38 4.76
C VAL A 73 4.88 -2.86 5.08
N TYR A 74 4.78 -3.74 4.07
CA TYR A 74 5.08 -5.17 4.24
C TYR A 74 6.52 -5.40 4.72
N GLU A 75 7.51 -4.79 4.09
CA GLU A 75 8.92 -4.96 4.44
C GLU A 75 9.21 -4.45 5.86
N HIS A 76 8.60 -3.34 6.27
CA HIS A 76 8.71 -2.84 7.63
C HIS A 76 8.08 -3.82 8.64
N MET A 77 6.89 -4.35 8.33
CA MET A 77 6.24 -5.34 9.19
C MET A 77 7.06 -6.64 9.29
N LEU A 78 7.66 -7.09 8.19
CA LEU A 78 8.46 -8.32 8.17
C LEU A 78 9.65 -8.24 9.15
N THR A 79 10.21 -7.06 9.35
CA THR A 79 11.33 -6.83 10.28
C THR A 79 10.92 -6.53 11.71
N HIS A 80 9.67 -6.11 11.98
CA HIS A 80 9.27 -5.60 13.29
C HIS A 80 8.04 -6.29 13.91
N ALA A 81 7.34 -7.15 13.17
CA ALA A 81 6.18 -7.88 13.67
C ALA A 81 6.57 -9.32 14.08
N GLU A 82 7.48 -9.41 15.06
CA GLU A 82 7.94 -10.70 15.57
C GLU A 82 6.75 -11.54 16.11
N GLY A 83 6.80 -12.85 15.86
CA GLY A 83 5.79 -13.81 16.32
C GLY A 83 4.59 -13.97 15.38
N TYR A 84 4.48 -13.17 14.30
CA TYR A 84 3.43 -13.37 13.29
C TYR A 84 3.92 -14.21 12.11
N PRO A 85 3.04 -15.10 11.56
CA PRO A 85 3.35 -15.84 10.34
C PRO A 85 3.62 -14.90 9.16
N ALA A 86 4.60 -15.25 8.33
CA ALA A 86 5.00 -14.42 7.18
C ALA A 86 3.86 -14.20 6.17
N ASP A 87 2.96 -15.17 6.03
CA ASP A 87 1.77 -15.05 5.18
C ASP A 87 0.76 -14.03 5.71
N SER A 88 0.52 -13.97 7.04
CA SER A 88 -0.31 -12.93 7.66
C SER A 88 0.30 -11.54 7.51
N ILE A 89 1.62 -11.41 7.67
CA ILE A 89 2.33 -10.15 7.45
C ILE A 89 2.17 -9.69 5.98
N ALA A 90 2.32 -10.61 5.01
CA ALA A 90 2.14 -10.31 3.60
C ALA A 90 0.70 -9.87 3.28
N VAL A 91 -0.29 -10.59 3.78
CA VAL A 91 -1.72 -10.28 3.60
C VAL A 91 -2.04 -8.90 4.16
N VAL A 92 -1.65 -8.63 5.40
CA VAL A 92 -1.99 -7.37 6.07
C VAL A 92 -1.23 -6.19 5.48
N GLY A 93 0.08 -6.33 5.27
CA GLY A 93 0.91 -5.25 4.70
C GLY A 93 0.53 -4.87 3.27
N LEU A 94 0.30 -5.88 2.40
CA LEU A 94 0.03 -5.63 0.99
C LEU A 94 -1.44 -5.24 0.70
N PHE A 95 -2.40 -5.60 1.58
CA PHE A 95 -3.82 -5.39 1.31
C PHE A 95 -4.48 -4.31 2.16
N HIS A 96 -3.80 -3.70 3.16
CA HIS A 96 -4.42 -2.70 4.03
C HIS A 96 -5.07 -1.55 3.23
N ASP A 97 -4.44 -1.14 2.16
CA ASP A 97 -4.83 -0.03 1.31
C ASP A 97 -5.53 -0.43 -0.01
N LEU A 98 -5.82 -1.71 -0.21
CA LEU A 98 -6.49 -2.24 -1.42
C LEU A 98 -7.78 -1.50 -1.75
N GLY A 99 -8.53 -1.08 -0.75
CA GLY A 99 -9.76 -0.31 -0.90
C GLY A 99 -9.60 1.06 -1.56
N LYS A 100 -8.38 1.57 -1.68
CA LYS A 100 -8.08 2.78 -2.46
C LYS A 100 -8.27 2.57 -3.96
N THR A 101 -8.25 1.32 -4.45
CA THR A 101 -8.52 1.00 -5.86
C THR A 101 -9.97 1.29 -6.26
N ALA A 102 -10.92 1.13 -5.35
CA ALA A 102 -12.35 1.29 -5.61
C ALA A 102 -12.82 2.75 -5.50
N LYS A 103 -12.24 3.56 -4.61
CA LYS A 103 -12.64 4.94 -4.39
C LYS A 103 -11.45 5.83 -4.02
N ARG A 104 -11.45 7.06 -4.53
CA ARG A 104 -10.34 8.00 -4.41
C ARG A 104 -10.27 8.72 -3.05
N ASP A 105 -11.36 8.76 -2.28
CA ASP A 105 -11.34 9.33 -0.94
C ASP A 105 -10.60 8.42 0.05
N GLY A 106 -9.76 9.04 0.87
CA GLY A 106 -8.97 8.31 1.87
C GLY A 106 -9.78 7.69 3.01
N ARG A 107 -11.09 7.99 3.13
CA ARG A 107 -11.89 7.53 4.26
C ARG A 107 -12.42 6.11 4.07
N GLY A 108 -12.28 5.26 5.10
CA GLY A 108 -12.85 3.90 5.12
C GLY A 108 -12.24 2.94 4.11
N HIS A 109 -11.05 3.23 3.55
CA HIS A 109 -10.39 2.34 2.60
C HIS A 109 -10.04 0.98 3.21
N GLY A 110 -9.67 0.91 4.49
CA GLY A 110 -9.43 -0.36 5.17
C GLY A 110 -10.65 -1.28 5.16
N ARG A 111 -11.84 -0.76 5.50
CA ARG A 111 -13.08 -1.54 5.42
C ARG A 111 -13.40 -1.97 3.98
N ARG A 112 -13.13 -1.10 2.99
CA ARG A 112 -13.28 -1.48 1.57
C ARG A 112 -12.29 -2.54 1.14
N SER A 113 -11.06 -2.53 1.67
CA SER A 113 -10.09 -3.60 1.43
C SER A 113 -10.67 -4.95 1.85
N VAL A 114 -11.22 -5.04 3.06
CA VAL A 114 -11.87 -6.27 3.56
C VAL A 114 -13.04 -6.69 2.66
N VAL A 115 -13.91 -5.77 2.26
CA VAL A 115 -15.05 -6.07 1.37
C VAL A 115 -14.58 -6.58 0.01
N ILE A 116 -13.49 -6.04 -0.54
CA ILE A 116 -12.92 -6.52 -1.81
C ILE A 116 -12.42 -7.96 -1.64
N LEU A 117 -11.66 -8.25 -0.59
CA LEU A 117 -11.12 -9.59 -0.32
C LEU A 117 -12.24 -10.61 -0.11
N ASP A 118 -13.29 -10.26 0.63
CA ASP A 118 -14.47 -11.11 0.82
C ASP A 118 -15.17 -11.43 -0.51
N ARG A 119 -15.33 -10.45 -1.39
CA ARG A 119 -15.93 -10.64 -2.73
C ARG A 119 -15.09 -11.51 -3.65
N LEU A 120 -13.79 -11.53 -3.45
CA LEU A 120 -12.87 -12.41 -4.18
C LEU A 120 -12.80 -13.82 -3.58
N GLY A 121 -13.54 -14.08 -2.48
CA GLY A 121 -13.52 -15.37 -1.78
C GLY A 121 -12.22 -15.62 -1.01
N PHE A 122 -11.46 -14.57 -0.70
CA PHE A 122 -10.22 -14.70 0.06
C PHE A 122 -10.50 -14.68 1.57
N ALA A 123 -10.11 -15.76 2.25
CA ALA A 123 -10.34 -15.91 3.69
C ALA A 123 -9.30 -15.12 4.51
N LEU A 124 -9.79 -14.18 5.31
CA LEU A 124 -9.02 -13.48 6.34
C LEU A 124 -9.28 -14.08 7.70
N THR A 125 -8.26 -14.18 8.54
CA THR A 125 -8.45 -14.41 9.98
C THR A 125 -9.15 -13.19 10.61
N ASP A 126 -9.75 -13.36 11.80
CA ASP A 126 -10.41 -12.24 12.51
C ASP A 126 -9.42 -11.12 12.86
N GLU A 127 -8.17 -11.49 13.18
CA GLU A 127 -7.13 -10.52 13.50
C GLU A 127 -6.67 -9.74 12.23
N GLU A 128 -6.46 -10.42 11.10
CA GLU A 128 -6.14 -9.79 9.82
C GLU A 128 -7.28 -8.85 9.37
N ARG A 129 -8.52 -9.30 9.48
CA ARG A 129 -9.72 -8.52 9.18
C ARG A 129 -9.80 -7.26 10.01
N THR A 130 -9.52 -7.38 11.31
CA THR A 130 -9.50 -6.24 12.23
C THR A 130 -8.34 -5.30 11.91
N ALA A 131 -7.14 -5.85 11.68
CA ALA A 131 -5.96 -5.06 11.36
C ALA A 131 -6.18 -4.24 10.09
N ILE A 132 -6.58 -4.87 8.99
CA ILE A 132 -6.83 -4.20 7.70
C ILE A 132 -8.00 -3.22 7.83
N GLY A 133 -9.15 -3.69 8.35
CA GLY A 133 -10.39 -2.93 8.34
C GLY A 133 -10.36 -1.67 9.20
N ARG A 134 -9.52 -1.65 10.23
CA ARG A 134 -9.50 -0.62 11.28
C ARG A 134 -8.15 0.02 11.54
N HIS A 135 -7.17 -0.09 10.62
CA HIS A 135 -5.81 0.45 10.85
C HIS A 135 -5.77 1.97 11.11
N HIS A 136 -6.75 2.72 10.66
CA HIS A 136 -6.92 4.16 10.94
C HIS A 136 -7.94 4.50 12.03
N ASP A 137 -8.54 3.49 12.68
CA ASP A 137 -9.54 3.74 13.72
C ASP A 137 -8.84 4.10 15.03
N ARG A 138 -8.92 5.40 15.40
CA ARG A 138 -8.30 5.93 16.62
C ARG A 138 -9.06 5.58 17.89
N SER A 139 -10.33 5.19 17.78
CA SER A 139 -11.18 4.83 18.91
C SER A 139 -10.93 3.42 19.44
N LEU A 140 -10.27 2.57 18.66
CA LEU A 140 -9.97 1.22 19.03
C LEU A 140 -8.66 1.14 19.81
N ASP A 141 -8.70 0.44 20.95
CA ASP A 141 -7.49 0.16 21.71
C ASP A 141 -6.51 -0.69 20.86
N LEU A 142 -5.30 -0.17 20.69
CA LEU A 142 -4.23 -0.87 19.97
C LEU A 142 -3.77 -2.15 20.68
N LEU A 143 -4.06 -2.29 21.97
CA LEU A 143 -3.72 -3.48 22.75
C LEU A 143 -4.61 -4.68 22.42
N THR A 144 -5.82 -4.45 21.90
CA THR A 144 -6.76 -5.54 21.57
C THR A 144 -6.46 -6.25 20.26
N CYS A 145 -5.60 -5.68 19.41
CA CYS A 145 -5.16 -6.28 18.15
C CYS A 145 -3.69 -5.90 17.86
N PRO A 146 -2.73 -6.68 18.37
CA PRO A 146 -1.31 -6.39 18.20
C PRO A 146 -0.87 -6.31 16.73
N LEU A 147 -1.41 -7.17 15.85
CA LEU A 147 -1.14 -7.12 14.41
C LEU A 147 -1.52 -5.76 13.78
N ARG A 148 -2.66 -5.19 14.20
CA ARG A 148 -3.07 -3.84 13.81
C ARG A 148 -2.07 -2.78 14.27
N ARG A 149 -1.52 -2.90 15.47
CA ARG A 149 -0.50 -1.98 15.99
C ARG A 149 0.74 -1.99 15.10
N HIS A 150 1.23 -3.17 14.71
CA HIS A 150 2.37 -3.31 13.80
C HIS A 150 2.06 -2.70 12.43
N LEU A 151 0.89 -2.98 11.87
CA LEU A 151 0.46 -2.37 10.61
C LEU A 151 0.41 -0.85 10.69
N THR A 152 -0.23 -0.28 11.73
CA THR A 152 -0.34 1.17 11.89
C THR A 152 1.04 1.84 12.03
N ALA A 153 1.96 1.22 12.77
CA ALA A 153 3.34 1.71 12.91
C ALA A 153 4.08 1.69 11.57
N ALA A 154 3.96 0.61 10.80
CA ALA A 154 4.59 0.46 9.50
C ALA A 154 4.05 1.49 8.48
N ASP A 155 2.72 1.66 8.40
CA ASP A 155 2.05 2.65 7.54
C ASP A 155 2.49 4.09 7.88
N CYS A 156 2.51 4.45 9.17
CA CYS A 156 3.00 5.75 9.61
C CYS A 156 4.47 5.95 9.25
N THR A 157 5.31 4.93 9.40
CA THR A 157 6.75 5.01 9.09
C THR A 157 7.00 5.21 7.61
N SER A 158 6.36 4.41 6.73
CA SER A 158 6.47 4.58 5.27
C SER A 158 5.98 5.97 4.84
N THR A 159 4.82 6.40 5.34
CA THR A 159 4.28 7.74 5.09
C THR A 159 5.24 8.86 5.51
N ALA A 160 5.85 8.76 6.69
CA ALA A 160 6.79 9.76 7.21
C ALA A 160 8.09 9.81 6.39
N ARG A 161 8.64 8.65 6.03
CA ARG A 161 9.83 8.54 5.17
C ARG A 161 9.61 9.19 3.82
N TRP A 162 8.48 8.88 3.17
CA TRP A 162 8.14 9.48 1.88
C TRP A 162 8.01 11.00 1.97
N LYS A 163 7.32 11.51 2.98
CA LYS A 163 7.16 12.96 3.20
C LYS A 163 8.49 13.66 3.46
N HIS A 164 9.40 13.01 4.19
CA HIS A 164 10.74 13.53 4.43
C HIS A 164 11.57 13.61 3.14
N ALA A 165 11.44 12.59 2.28
CA ALA A 165 12.13 12.54 0.98
C ALA A 165 11.54 13.51 -0.07
N HIS A 166 10.27 13.92 0.07
CA HIS A 166 9.53 14.74 -0.90
C HIS A 166 8.84 15.94 -0.25
N PRO A 167 9.57 16.83 0.46
CA PRO A 167 8.96 17.96 1.16
C PRO A 167 8.21 18.90 0.23
N GLU A 168 8.66 19.05 -1.02
CA GLU A 168 8.04 19.88 -2.05
C GLU A 168 6.64 19.41 -2.45
N LEU A 169 6.35 18.11 -2.31
CA LEU A 169 5.04 17.52 -2.62
C LEU A 169 4.07 17.59 -1.43
N CYS A 170 4.53 17.99 -0.24
CA CYS A 170 3.72 18.03 0.97
C CYS A 170 2.91 19.33 1.13
N HIS A 171 3.24 20.42 0.43
CA HIS A 171 2.77 21.79 0.72
C HIS A 171 1.50 22.26 0.00
N HIS A 172 0.60 21.40 -0.47
CA HIS A 172 -0.59 21.84 -1.24
C HIS A 172 -1.93 21.78 -0.51
N HIS A 173 -1.99 22.01 0.83
CA HIS A 173 -3.30 22.11 1.49
C HIS A 173 -3.49 23.27 2.49
N HIS A 174 -2.68 24.35 2.40
CA HIS A 174 -2.98 25.58 3.18
C HIS A 174 -2.92 26.83 2.30
N ARG A 175 -3.94 27.07 1.48
CA ARG A 175 -4.37 28.44 1.07
C ARG A 175 -5.71 28.36 0.34
N LYS A 176 -6.79 28.28 1.09
CA LYS A 176 -8.09 28.91 0.79
C LYS A 176 -8.74 29.23 2.11
N VAL A 177 -8.27 30.33 2.73
CA VAL A 177 -9.06 31.09 3.68
C VAL A 177 -8.83 32.55 3.32
N SER A 178 -9.92 33.28 3.14
CA SER A 178 -10.09 34.76 3.07
C SER A 178 -9.70 35.44 1.76
N GLN A 179 -10.64 35.68 0.90
CA GLN A 179 -11.15 37.05 0.65
C GLN A 179 -12.65 36.97 0.38
#